data_de1d044af2302721be67bc24eb320cae
#
_entry.id   de1d044af2302721be67bc24eb320cae
#
_cell.length_a   1.000
_cell.length_b   1.000
_cell.length_c   1.000
_cell.angle_alpha   90.00
_cell.angle_beta   90.00
_cell.angle_gamma   90.00
#
_symmetry.space_group_name_H-M   'P 1'
#
loop_
_entity.id
_entity.type
_entity.pdbx_description
1 polymer ?
#
loop_
_entity_poly.entity_id
_entity_poly.type
_entity_poly.pdbx_seq_one_letter_code
_entity_poly.pdbx_strand_id
1 'polypeptide(L)'
;GERSPETTFQSNIPALKGSAEGLVYSISSVSPNTDKITIDPTTGVLSVAAHHGFKDGEKYQISVKAINEFSPEGVVFENVFTLNTVEFIEPIANFGYADVNDVQAVEIDINKNENFKGDEVKYEFVNLRTDLQGELALDLDGNIAIKKGNKIPVGQYTVQVMATNTKGSETATFTLTITANPNYFTYFRYGNNLGLTPIENYADQFRIEAGGKLNSVKPVPTATDAKDGLSSLKWEVELKHNPNNTKATINESTGQITITGLKQGQCGMVMVTATAGEGKTAVSVKQPVFFHFSMISDSNVQLEYTPFVFQVNPAR
;
A
#
# COMPACT_ATOMS: atom_id res chain seq x y z
N GLY A 1 -14.89 7.70 -8.46
CA GLY A 1 -15.46 6.59 -9.17
C GLY A 1 -16.62 7.06 -10.01
N GLU A 2 -16.64 6.68 -11.28
CA GLU A 2 -17.84 6.86 -12.10
C GLU A 2 -18.96 6.01 -11.49
N ARG A 3 -20.12 6.64 -11.25
CA ARG A 3 -21.31 5.91 -10.81
C ARG A 3 -21.74 4.97 -11.92
N SER A 4 -22.13 3.75 -11.59
CA SER A 4 -22.79 2.83 -12.52
C SER A 4 -23.96 3.54 -13.21
N PRO A 5 -24.14 3.32 -14.53
CA PRO A 5 -25.24 3.95 -15.25
C PRO A 5 -26.58 3.54 -14.64
N GLU A 6 -27.47 4.50 -14.43
CA GLU A 6 -28.82 4.27 -13.98
C GLU A 6 -29.53 3.27 -14.89
N THR A 7 -30.03 2.17 -14.34
CA THR A 7 -30.66 1.10 -15.12
C THR A 7 -32.12 1.41 -15.44
N THR A 8 -32.58 0.97 -16.62
CA THR A 8 -33.99 1.02 -16.97
C THR A 8 -34.78 -0.06 -16.22
N PHE A 9 -36.05 0.17 -16.03
CA PHE A 9 -36.98 -0.81 -15.47
C PHE A 9 -38.21 -0.94 -16.35
N GLN A 10 -38.74 -2.17 -16.48
CA GLN A 10 -40.05 -2.46 -17.04
C GLN A 10 -40.75 -3.51 -16.18
N SER A 11 -42.03 -3.27 -15.87
CA SER A 11 -42.85 -4.28 -15.20
C SER A 11 -43.28 -5.38 -16.14
N ASN A 12 -43.77 -6.48 -15.58
CA ASN A 12 -44.55 -7.43 -16.39
C ASN A 12 -45.88 -6.79 -16.82
N ILE A 13 -46.51 -7.34 -17.86
CA ILE A 13 -47.87 -7.04 -18.25
C ILE A 13 -48.76 -7.42 -17.09
N PRO A 14 -49.69 -6.50 -16.61
CA PRO A 14 -50.57 -6.83 -15.51
C PRO A 14 -51.55 -7.96 -15.88
N ALA A 15 -51.80 -8.86 -14.92
CA ALA A 15 -52.84 -9.88 -15.10
C ALA A 15 -54.22 -9.26 -15.09
N LEU A 16 -54.97 -9.41 -16.19
CA LEU A 16 -56.30 -8.89 -16.33
C LEU A 16 -57.35 -9.94 -15.93
N LYS A 17 -58.33 -9.52 -15.12
CA LYS A 17 -59.58 -10.28 -14.91
C LYS A 17 -60.73 -9.41 -15.35
N GLY A 18 -61.39 -9.81 -16.43
CA GLY A 18 -62.47 -9.05 -17.03
C GLY A 18 -62.30 -8.85 -18.54
N SER A 19 -63.15 -8.00 -19.14
CA SER A 19 -63.06 -7.70 -20.57
C SER A 19 -61.90 -6.79 -20.91
N ALA A 20 -61.18 -7.16 -21.96
CA ALA A 20 -60.09 -6.36 -22.53
C ALA A 20 -60.59 -5.41 -23.65
N GLU A 21 -61.85 -5.40 -23.96
CA GLU A 21 -62.40 -4.62 -25.06
C GLU A 21 -62.41 -3.12 -24.71
N GLY A 22 -61.73 -2.32 -25.53
CA GLY A 22 -61.53 -0.90 -25.30
C GLY A 22 -60.67 -0.55 -24.08
N LEU A 23 -59.83 -1.51 -23.58
CA LEU A 23 -59.03 -1.32 -22.40
C LEU A 23 -57.90 -0.32 -22.59
N VAL A 24 -57.83 0.70 -21.73
CA VAL A 24 -56.78 1.71 -21.66
C VAL A 24 -56.32 1.88 -20.23
N TYR A 25 -55.02 1.89 -20.06
CA TYR A 25 -54.36 2.12 -18.79
C TYR A 25 -53.79 3.53 -18.65
N SER A 26 -53.85 4.09 -17.45
CA SER A 26 -53.17 5.35 -17.11
C SER A 26 -52.69 5.33 -15.66
N ILE A 27 -51.65 6.10 -15.34
CA ILE A 27 -51.25 6.31 -13.93
C ILE A 27 -52.24 7.27 -13.29
N SER A 28 -52.88 6.86 -12.20
CA SER A 28 -53.79 7.70 -11.39
C SER A 28 -53.00 8.55 -10.40
N SER A 29 -52.01 7.95 -9.73
CA SER A 29 -51.11 8.66 -8.82
C SER A 29 -49.80 7.91 -8.63
N VAL A 30 -48.76 8.66 -8.26
CA VAL A 30 -47.49 8.13 -7.79
C VAL A 30 -47.08 8.85 -6.51
N SER A 31 -46.73 8.11 -5.48
CA SER A 31 -46.31 8.67 -4.20
C SER A 31 -44.96 8.07 -3.75
N PRO A 32 -43.89 8.88 -3.53
CA PRO A 32 -43.76 10.31 -3.81
C PRO A 32 -43.99 10.66 -5.29
N ASN A 33 -44.48 11.89 -5.56
CA ASN A 33 -44.78 12.32 -6.93
C ASN A 33 -43.53 12.38 -7.80
N THR A 34 -43.57 11.79 -9.00
CA THR A 34 -42.52 11.82 -10.02
C THR A 34 -43.10 11.66 -11.42
N ASP A 35 -42.48 12.28 -12.40
CA ASP A 35 -42.76 12.14 -13.83
C ASP A 35 -41.92 11.09 -14.54
N LYS A 36 -41.02 10.45 -13.79
CA LYS A 36 -40.04 9.46 -14.33
C LYS A 36 -40.64 8.07 -14.51
N ILE A 37 -41.79 7.80 -13.92
CA ILE A 37 -42.52 6.54 -14.07
C ILE A 37 -43.61 6.74 -15.11
N THR A 38 -43.59 5.93 -16.14
CA THR A 38 -44.57 5.97 -17.24
C THR A 38 -45.30 4.64 -17.34
N ILE A 39 -46.49 4.65 -18.00
CA ILE A 39 -47.25 3.45 -18.30
C ILE A 39 -47.58 3.38 -19.81
N ASP A 40 -47.46 2.20 -20.36
CA ASP A 40 -47.95 1.96 -21.73
C ASP A 40 -49.49 1.83 -21.67
N PRO A 41 -50.25 2.70 -22.39
CA PRO A 41 -51.67 2.72 -22.27
C PRO A 41 -52.37 1.47 -22.80
N THR A 42 -51.70 0.71 -23.68
CA THR A 42 -52.26 -0.49 -24.31
C THR A 42 -51.94 -1.77 -23.49
N THR A 43 -50.72 -1.87 -22.99
CA THR A 43 -50.26 -3.07 -22.32
C THR A 43 -50.31 -2.98 -20.80
N GLY A 44 -50.40 -1.76 -20.23
CA GLY A 44 -50.33 -1.51 -18.81
C GLY A 44 -48.91 -1.69 -18.21
N VAL A 45 -47.89 -1.84 -19.01
CA VAL A 45 -46.48 -1.98 -18.58
C VAL A 45 -45.99 -0.65 -18.01
N LEU A 46 -45.54 -0.68 -16.78
CA LEU A 46 -44.85 0.44 -16.13
C LEU A 46 -43.38 0.44 -16.53
N SER A 47 -42.86 1.63 -16.82
CA SER A 47 -41.47 1.79 -17.27
C SER A 47 -40.79 2.97 -16.59
N VAL A 48 -39.48 2.82 -16.36
CA VAL A 48 -38.57 3.89 -15.97
C VAL A 48 -37.42 3.90 -16.96
N ALA A 49 -37.14 5.04 -17.57
CA ALA A 49 -36.03 5.22 -18.51
C ALA A 49 -34.69 5.38 -17.75
N ALA A 50 -33.58 5.22 -18.45
CA ALA A 50 -32.26 5.56 -17.92
C ALA A 50 -32.18 7.05 -17.51
N HIS A 51 -31.27 7.38 -16.62
CA HIS A 51 -31.06 8.74 -16.09
C HIS A 51 -32.28 9.29 -15.32
N HIS A 52 -32.97 8.41 -14.60
CA HIS A 52 -34.15 8.77 -13.82
C HIS A 52 -33.85 9.61 -12.57
N GLY A 53 -32.63 9.55 -12.02
CA GLY A 53 -32.18 10.32 -10.85
C GLY A 53 -32.74 9.84 -9.51
N PHE A 54 -33.35 8.64 -9.46
CA PHE A 54 -33.81 8.05 -8.20
C PHE A 54 -32.64 7.73 -7.27
N LYS A 55 -32.84 7.91 -5.98
CA LYS A 55 -31.84 7.59 -4.96
C LYS A 55 -32.05 6.19 -4.43
N ASP A 56 -30.98 5.61 -3.85
CA ASP A 56 -31.09 4.34 -3.16
C ASP A 56 -32.07 4.42 -1.97
N GLY A 57 -32.84 3.34 -1.78
CA GLY A 57 -33.82 3.22 -0.69
C GLY A 57 -35.12 4.00 -0.88
N GLU A 58 -35.33 4.70 -2.00
CA GLU A 58 -36.63 5.32 -2.29
C GLU A 58 -37.65 4.26 -2.62
N LYS A 59 -38.90 4.53 -2.22
CA LYS A 59 -40.03 3.66 -2.45
C LYS A 59 -41.19 4.44 -3.06
N TYR A 60 -41.61 4.03 -4.24
CA TYR A 60 -42.69 4.65 -5.00
C TYR A 60 -43.91 3.71 -5.00
N GLN A 61 -45.08 4.21 -4.59
CA GLN A 61 -46.35 3.53 -4.70
C GLN A 61 -47.11 4.08 -5.88
N ILE A 62 -47.53 3.20 -6.79
CA ILE A 62 -48.18 3.56 -8.05
C ILE A 62 -49.62 3.04 -8.06
N SER A 63 -50.55 3.94 -8.30
CA SER A 63 -51.97 3.65 -8.52
C SER A 63 -52.26 3.75 -10.03
N VAL A 64 -52.93 2.75 -10.55
CA VAL A 64 -53.25 2.65 -11.97
C VAL A 64 -54.75 2.71 -12.17
N LYS A 65 -55.21 3.51 -13.13
CA LYS A 65 -56.58 3.56 -13.60
C LYS A 65 -56.71 2.76 -14.88
N ALA A 66 -57.70 1.89 -14.92
CA ALA A 66 -58.07 1.15 -16.12
C ALA A 66 -59.50 1.54 -16.57
N ILE A 67 -59.68 1.79 -17.86
CA ILE A 67 -60.96 2.15 -18.49
C ILE A 67 -61.22 1.11 -19.58
N ASN A 68 -62.47 0.66 -19.75
CA ASN A 68 -62.89 -0.16 -20.85
C ASN A 68 -64.32 0.24 -21.30
N GLU A 69 -64.88 -0.40 -22.33
CA GLU A 69 -66.21 -0.06 -22.88
C GLU A 69 -67.31 -0.25 -21.85
N PHE A 70 -67.14 -1.16 -20.87
CA PHE A 70 -68.14 -1.45 -19.83
C PHE A 70 -67.99 -0.57 -18.59
N SER A 71 -66.88 0.12 -18.45
CA SER A 71 -66.57 1.04 -17.34
C SER A 71 -65.90 2.30 -17.86
N PRO A 72 -66.62 3.21 -18.48
CA PRO A 72 -66.07 4.42 -19.12
C PRO A 72 -65.47 5.41 -18.07
N GLU A 73 -65.99 5.42 -16.83
CA GLU A 73 -65.42 6.20 -15.74
C GLU A 73 -64.11 5.59 -15.21
N GLY A 74 -63.88 4.30 -15.53
CA GLY A 74 -62.68 3.56 -15.12
C GLY A 74 -62.68 3.14 -13.65
N VAL A 75 -61.78 2.18 -13.35
CA VAL A 75 -61.54 1.71 -12.01
C VAL A 75 -60.09 2.09 -11.62
N VAL A 76 -59.95 2.68 -10.45
CA VAL A 76 -58.62 2.97 -9.88
C VAL A 76 -58.19 1.82 -8.96
N PHE A 77 -57.04 1.29 -9.22
CA PHE A 77 -56.36 0.29 -8.42
C PHE A 77 -55.29 1.01 -7.60
N GLU A 78 -55.60 1.28 -6.33
CA GLU A 78 -54.75 2.03 -5.42
C GLU A 78 -53.52 1.22 -5.03
N ASN A 79 -52.32 1.86 -5.16
CA ASN A 79 -51.03 1.28 -4.77
C ASN A 79 -50.80 -0.15 -5.31
N VAL A 80 -51.25 -0.39 -6.53
CA VAL A 80 -51.23 -1.72 -7.17
C VAL A 80 -49.81 -2.19 -7.47
N PHE A 81 -48.87 -1.25 -7.57
CA PHE A 81 -47.44 -1.54 -7.80
C PHE A 81 -46.57 -0.74 -6.85
N THR A 82 -45.50 -1.39 -6.35
CA THR A 82 -44.48 -0.74 -5.55
C THR A 82 -43.14 -0.88 -6.26
N LEU A 83 -42.50 0.24 -6.56
CA LEU A 83 -41.11 0.30 -7.04
C LEU A 83 -40.23 0.64 -5.86
N ASN A 84 -39.27 -0.23 -5.55
CA ASN A 84 -38.18 0.05 -4.60
C ASN A 84 -36.91 0.27 -5.41
N THR A 85 -36.21 1.37 -5.11
CA THR A 85 -34.90 1.64 -5.70
C THR A 85 -33.81 1.07 -4.81
N VAL A 86 -32.84 0.40 -5.41
CA VAL A 86 -31.67 -0.16 -4.73
C VAL A 86 -30.43 0.29 -5.49
N GLU A 87 -29.36 0.57 -4.77
CA GLU A 87 -28.09 0.90 -5.40
C GLU A 87 -27.61 -0.29 -6.24
N PHE A 88 -27.21 0.00 -7.48
CA PHE A 88 -26.61 -1.01 -8.31
C PHE A 88 -25.12 -1.11 -7.93
N ILE A 89 -24.75 -2.23 -7.35
CA ILE A 89 -23.34 -2.60 -7.11
C ILE A 89 -22.88 -3.45 -8.28
N GLU A 90 -21.89 -2.95 -9.03
CA GLU A 90 -21.30 -3.70 -10.14
C GLU A 90 -20.58 -4.96 -9.62
N PRO A 91 -20.91 -6.15 -10.14
CA PRO A 91 -20.20 -7.37 -9.78
C PRO A 91 -18.72 -7.29 -10.17
N ILE A 92 -17.86 -7.99 -9.40
CA ILE A 92 -16.45 -8.09 -9.72
C ILE A 92 -16.29 -8.85 -11.04
N ALA A 93 -15.49 -8.31 -11.96
CA ALA A 93 -15.14 -8.95 -13.22
C ALA A 93 -13.76 -8.49 -13.71
N ASN A 94 -13.07 -9.40 -14.43
CA ASN A 94 -11.73 -9.16 -14.99
C ASN A 94 -10.67 -8.84 -13.93
N PHE A 95 -10.82 -9.37 -12.70
CA PHE A 95 -9.83 -9.17 -11.66
C PHE A 95 -8.58 -10.01 -11.94
N GLY A 96 -7.43 -9.37 -11.99
CA GLY A 96 -6.17 -10.04 -12.30
C GLY A 96 -4.98 -9.10 -12.28
N TYR A 97 -3.80 -9.69 -12.34
CA TYR A 97 -2.51 -9.02 -12.43
C TYR A 97 -1.65 -9.71 -13.49
N ALA A 98 -0.76 -8.97 -14.12
CA ALA A 98 0.27 -9.55 -14.95
C ALA A 98 1.39 -10.18 -14.09
N ASP A 99 2.03 -11.22 -14.61
CA ASP A 99 3.26 -11.75 -14.01
C ASP A 99 4.36 -10.70 -14.00
N VAL A 100 5.16 -10.69 -12.94
CA VAL A 100 6.22 -9.71 -12.71
C VAL A 100 7.57 -10.40 -12.64
N ASN A 101 8.56 -9.81 -13.31
CA ASN A 101 9.96 -10.23 -13.23
C ASN A 101 10.83 -9.00 -12.98
N ASP A 102 11.51 -8.99 -11.84
CA ASP A 102 12.40 -7.89 -11.47
C ASP A 102 13.59 -8.39 -10.63
N VAL A 103 14.44 -7.49 -10.18
CA VAL A 103 15.61 -7.82 -9.36
C VAL A 103 15.39 -7.48 -7.90
N GLN A 104 16.23 -8.03 -7.00
CA GLN A 104 16.17 -7.76 -5.55
C GLN A 104 16.28 -6.27 -5.21
N ALA A 105 15.60 -5.88 -4.14
CA ALA A 105 15.69 -4.58 -3.47
C ALA A 105 15.28 -3.36 -4.32
N VAL A 106 14.63 -3.56 -5.46
CA VAL A 106 14.06 -2.46 -6.26
C VAL A 106 12.63 -2.17 -5.86
N GLU A 107 12.15 -0.99 -6.21
CA GLU A 107 10.75 -0.62 -6.12
C GLU A 107 9.97 -1.27 -7.27
N ILE A 108 8.80 -1.85 -6.96
CA ILE A 108 7.94 -2.52 -7.94
C ILE A 108 6.49 -2.12 -7.65
N ASP A 109 5.82 -1.59 -8.67
CA ASP A 109 4.39 -1.33 -8.66
C ASP A 109 3.69 -2.34 -9.55
N ILE A 110 2.66 -3.01 -9.01
CA ILE A 110 1.89 -4.05 -9.69
C ILE A 110 0.43 -3.60 -9.71
N ASN A 111 -0.02 -3.18 -10.87
CA ASN A 111 -1.38 -2.71 -11.05
C ASN A 111 -2.30 -3.88 -11.43
N LYS A 112 -3.54 -3.83 -10.93
CA LYS A 112 -4.60 -4.72 -11.41
C LYS A 112 -4.94 -4.41 -12.87
N ASN A 113 -5.61 -5.34 -13.52
CA ASN A 113 -6.05 -5.19 -14.91
C ASN A 113 -6.83 -3.88 -15.13
N GLU A 114 -6.50 -3.16 -16.21
CA GLU A 114 -7.15 -1.88 -16.56
C GLU A 114 -8.65 -2.02 -16.83
N ASN A 115 -9.10 -3.18 -17.33
CA ASN A 115 -10.51 -3.46 -17.62
C ASN A 115 -11.24 -4.10 -16.42
N PHE A 116 -10.68 -4.00 -15.22
CA PHE A 116 -11.33 -4.42 -13.98
C PHE A 116 -12.65 -3.70 -13.77
N LYS A 117 -13.66 -4.44 -13.31
CA LYS A 117 -14.97 -3.93 -12.92
C LYS A 117 -15.34 -4.39 -11.52
N GLY A 118 -16.11 -3.58 -10.84
CA GLY A 118 -16.62 -3.85 -9.50
C GLY A 118 -16.72 -2.59 -8.66
N ASP A 119 -17.84 -2.43 -7.96
CA ASP A 119 -18.05 -1.36 -7.00
C ASP A 119 -17.81 -1.83 -5.58
N GLU A 120 -17.42 -0.93 -4.68
CA GLU A 120 -17.24 -1.16 -3.24
C GLU A 120 -16.36 -2.37 -2.90
N VAL A 121 -15.29 -2.56 -3.68
CA VAL A 121 -14.44 -3.75 -3.58
C VAL A 121 -13.44 -3.63 -2.43
N LYS A 122 -13.31 -4.70 -1.65
CA LYS A 122 -12.25 -4.91 -0.65
C LYS A 122 -11.26 -5.92 -1.18
N TYR A 123 -9.99 -5.68 -0.91
CA TYR A 123 -8.90 -6.52 -1.37
C TYR A 123 -8.10 -7.07 -0.19
N GLU A 124 -7.69 -8.33 -0.28
CA GLU A 124 -6.82 -8.96 0.71
C GLU A 124 -5.91 -10.00 0.07
N PHE A 125 -4.70 -10.17 0.65
CA PHE A 125 -3.83 -11.26 0.27
C PHE A 125 -4.36 -12.60 0.79
N VAL A 126 -4.27 -13.63 -0.05
CA VAL A 126 -4.64 -15.01 0.33
C VAL A 126 -3.37 -15.84 0.55
N ASN A 127 -3.21 -16.36 1.77
CA ASN A 127 -2.07 -17.24 2.12
C ASN A 127 -0.69 -16.70 1.72
N LEU A 128 -0.47 -15.37 1.93
CA LEU A 128 0.81 -14.75 1.58
C LEU A 128 1.96 -15.42 2.37
N ARG A 129 3.00 -15.86 1.64
CA ARG A 129 4.20 -16.47 2.22
C ARG A 129 4.86 -15.52 3.24
N THR A 130 5.47 -16.10 4.26
CA THR A 130 6.07 -15.34 5.38
C THR A 130 7.21 -14.42 4.93
N ASP A 131 7.97 -14.80 3.92
CA ASP A 131 9.06 -14.00 3.34
C ASP A 131 8.59 -12.84 2.45
N LEU A 132 7.30 -12.79 2.14
CA LEU A 132 6.65 -11.66 1.45
C LEU A 132 5.86 -10.76 2.41
N GLN A 133 5.56 -11.25 3.62
CA GLN A 133 4.80 -10.48 4.61
C GLN A 133 5.57 -9.25 5.07
N GLY A 134 4.92 -8.08 4.99
CA GLY A 134 5.53 -6.80 5.31
C GLY A 134 6.37 -6.19 4.19
N GLU A 135 6.69 -6.95 3.13
CA GLU A 135 7.39 -6.44 1.95
C GLU A 135 6.42 -6.00 0.84
N LEU A 136 5.26 -6.66 0.72
CA LEU A 136 4.18 -6.30 -0.18
C LEU A 136 3.12 -5.48 0.56
N ALA A 137 2.72 -4.36 -0.03
CA ALA A 137 1.61 -3.55 0.45
C ALA A 137 0.48 -3.54 -0.59
N LEU A 138 -0.74 -3.82 -0.16
CA LEU A 138 -1.94 -3.78 -0.99
C LEU A 138 -2.71 -2.49 -0.65
N ASP A 139 -3.03 -1.68 -1.66
CA ASP A 139 -3.77 -0.44 -1.48
C ASP A 139 -5.30 -0.65 -1.55
N LEU A 140 -6.05 0.42 -1.31
CA LEU A 140 -7.51 0.38 -1.35
C LEU A 140 -8.08 0.21 -2.76
N ASP A 141 -7.28 0.48 -3.78
CA ASP A 141 -7.64 0.31 -5.18
C ASP A 141 -7.26 -1.08 -5.72
N GLY A 142 -6.63 -1.92 -4.90
CA GLY A 142 -6.20 -3.27 -5.27
C GLY A 142 -4.88 -3.33 -6.03
N ASN A 143 -4.07 -2.28 -5.99
CA ASN A 143 -2.73 -2.34 -6.54
C ASN A 143 -1.73 -2.75 -5.45
N ILE A 144 -0.62 -3.35 -5.85
CA ILE A 144 0.40 -3.85 -4.94
C ILE A 144 1.68 -3.04 -5.14
N ALA A 145 2.26 -2.57 -4.04
CA ALA A 145 3.53 -1.87 -4.01
C ALA A 145 4.56 -2.67 -3.24
N ILE A 146 5.76 -2.78 -3.79
CA ILE A 146 6.96 -3.31 -3.13
C ILE A 146 7.95 -2.15 -3.02
N LYS A 147 8.39 -1.83 -1.80
CA LYS A 147 9.26 -0.67 -1.56
C LYS A 147 10.69 -0.94 -1.99
N LYS A 148 11.38 0.12 -2.37
CA LYS A 148 12.84 0.07 -2.57
C LYS A 148 13.55 -0.38 -1.29
N GLY A 149 14.53 -1.27 -1.43
CA GLY A 149 15.25 -1.84 -0.28
C GLY A 149 14.51 -2.98 0.42
N ASN A 150 13.48 -3.55 -0.23
CA ASN A 150 12.81 -4.77 0.25
C ASN A 150 13.82 -5.92 0.41
N LYS A 151 13.45 -6.88 1.25
CA LYS A 151 14.31 -8.04 1.58
C LYS A 151 13.82 -9.35 0.96
N ILE A 152 13.01 -9.26 -0.10
CA ILE A 152 12.50 -10.45 -0.77
C ILE A 152 13.66 -11.25 -1.36
N PRO A 153 13.83 -12.53 -0.98
CA PRO A 153 14.91 -13.36 -1.52
C PRO A 153 14.76 -13.62 -3.03
N VAL A 154 15.85 -13.99 -3.68
CA VAL A 154 15.80 -14.49 -5.06
C VAL A 154 14.92 -15.73 -5.11
N GLY A 155 13.97 -15.75 -6.04
CA GLY A 155 13.05 -16.85 -6.17
C GLY A 155 11.83 -16.53 -7.02
N GLN A 156 10.96 -17.53 -7.15
CA GLN A 156 9.67 -17.40 -7.78
C GLN A 156 8.55 -17.61 -6.76
N TYR A 157 7.60 -16.70 -6.76
CA TYR A 157 6.54 -16.63 -5.77
C TYR A 157 5.18 -16.60 -6.47
N THR A 158 4.28 -17.46 -6.03
CA THR A 158 2.87 -17.36 -6.39
C THR A 158 2.18 -16.44 -5.39
N VAL A 159 1.61 -15.35 -5.88
CA VAL A 159 0.87 -14.38 -5.08
C VAL A 159 -0.60 -14.46 -5.45
N GLN A 160 -1.46 -14.51 -4.44
CA GLN A 160 -2.90 -14.53 -4.59
C GLN A 160 -3.53 -13.36 -3.86
N VAL A 161 -4.46 -12.70 -4.54
CA VAL A 161 -5.26 -11.60 -3.99
C VAL A 161 -6.72 -11.91 -4.21
N MET A 162 -7.52 -11.75 -3.17
CA MET A 162 -8.98 -11.86 -3.25
C MET A 162 -9.59 -10.46 -3.28
N ALA A 163 -10.47 -10.23 -4.23
CA ALA A 163 -11.35 -9.06 -4.32
C ALA A 163 -12.76 -9.49 -3.92
N THR A 164 -13.42 -8.74 -3.06
CA THR A 164 -14.76 -9.07 -2.52
C THR A 164 -15.64 -7.85 -2.48
N ASN A 165 -16.88 -7.99 -2.94
CA ASN A 165 -17.96 -7.03 -2.68
C ASN A 165 -19.26 -7.77 -2.32
N THR A 166 -20.40 -7.05 -2.17
CA THR A 166 -21.69 -7.65 -1.82
C THR A 166 -22.26 -8.57 -2.90
N LYS A 167 -21.71 -8.57 -4.12
CA LYS A 167 -22.15 -9.41 -5.25
C LYS A 167 -21.32 -10.68 -5.41
N GLY A 168 -20.19 -10.80 -4.71
CA GLY A 168 -19.35 -11.98 -4.74
C GLY A 168 -17.87 -11.69 -4.53
N SER A 169 -17.03 -12.67 -4.84
CA SER A 169 -15.58 -12.56 -4.75
C SER A 169 -14.90 -13.21 -5.93
N GLU A 170 -13.75 -12.68 -6.34
CA GLU A 170 -12.82 -13.28 -7.29
C GLU A 170 -11.41 -13.31 -6.72
N THR A 171 -10.66 -14.36 -7.05
CA THR A 171 -9.25 -14.48 -6.64
C THR A 171 -8.36 -14.42 -7.87
N ALA A 172 -7.46 -13.45 -7.88
CA ALA A 172 -6.41 -13.34 -8.89
C ALA A 172 -5.14 -14.02 -8.40
N THR A 173 -4.44 -14.69 -9.31
CA THR A 173 -3.15 -15.33 -9.05
C THR A 173 -2.15 -14.85 -10.09
N PHE A 174 -0.96 -14.46 -9.66
CA PHE A 174 0.15 -14.07 -10.54
C PHE A 174 1.48 -14.59 -10.00
N THR A 175 2.48 -14.59 -10.85
CA THR A 175 3.85 -14.98 -10.51
C THR A 175 4.72 -13.75 -10.32
N LEU A 176 5.34 -13.64 -9.14
CA LEU A 176 6.40 -12.66 -8.86
C LEU A 176 7.75 -13.38 -8.92
N THR A 177 8.57 -13.03 -9.89
CA THR A 177 9.93 -13.57 -10.03
C THR A 177 10.95 -12.50 -9.65
N ILE A 178 11.74 -12.79 -8.60
CA ILE A 178 12.83 -11.93 -8.14
C ILE A 178 14.16 -12.56 -8.51
N THR A 179 14.95 -11.86 -9.29
CA THR A 179 16.29 -12.28 -9.72
C THR A 179 17.38 -11.55 -8.94
N ALA A 180 18.62 -12.04 -9.03
CA ALA A 180 19.74 -11.45 -8.32
C ALA A 180 20.04 -10.01 -8.80
N ASN A 181 20.18 -9.08 -7.85
CA ASN A 181 20.66 -7.74 -8.14
C ASN A 181 22.16 -7.69 -7.86
N PRO A 182 23.02 -7.39 -8.85
CA PRO A 182 24.47 -7.34 -8.66
C PRO A 182 24.91 -6.26 -7.65
N ASN A 183 24.04 -5.30 -7.36
CA ASN A 183 24.29 -4.24 -6.38
C ASN A 183 23.78 -4.59 -4.98
N TYR A 184 23.16 -5.77 -4.81
CA TYR A 184 22.53 -6.14 -3.54
C TYR A 184 23.57 -6.40 -2.45
N PHE A 185 23.36 -5.76 -1.30
CA PHE A 185 24.05 -6.04 -0.03
C PHE A 185 23.17 -5.55 1.12
N THR A 186 23.37 -6.09 2.31
CA THR A 186 22.52 -5.82 3.47
C THR A 186 23.20 -5.02 4.57
N TYR A 187 24.53 -5.00 4.61
CA TYR A 187 25.28 -4.26 5.60
C TYR A 187 26.73 -3.99 5.17
N PHE A 188 27.40 -3.13 5.92
CA PHE A 188 28.84 -2.91 5.97
C PHE A 188 29.26 -2.64 7.42
N ARG A 189 30.53 -2.75 7.75
CA ARG A 189 31.03 -2.55 9.10
C ARG A 189 32.31 -1.71 9.11
N TYR A 190 32.38 -0.83 10.09
CA TYR A 190 33.63 -0.16 10.47
C TYR A 190 34.38 -0.92 11.56
N GLY A 191 33.67 -1.72 12.36
CA GLY A 191 34.21 -2.29 13.55
C GLY A 191 34.29 -1.28 14.72
N ASN A 192 35.30 -1.40 15.51
CA ASN A 192 35.55 -0.49 16.64
C ASN A 192 37.06 -0.42 16.98
N ASN A 193 37.45 0.59 17.75
CA ASN A 193 38.79 0.72 18.30
C ASN A 193 38.84 0.42 19.81
N LEU A 194 37.88 -0.30 20.35
CA LEU A 194 37.75 -0.61 21.78
C LEU A 194 38.41 -1.95 22.15
N GLY A 195 39.06 -2.63 21.21
CA GLY A 195 39.64 -3.96 21.42
C GLY A 195 38.61 -5.10 21.50
N LEU A 196 37.36 -4.84 21.15
CA LEU A 196 36.29 -5.83 21.11
C LEU A 196 36.24 -6.53 19.77
N THR A 197 35.95 -7.83 19.79
CA THR A 197 35.58 -8.53 18.54
C THR A 197 34.28 -7.96 18.02
N PRO A 198 34.21 -7.51 16.74
CA PRO A 198 32.97 -7.07 16.15
C PRO A 198 31.95 -8.21 16.21
N ILE A 199 30.79 -7.97 16.86
CA ILE A 199 29.70 -8.91 16.88
C ILE A 199 28.50 -8.29 16.12
N GLU A 200 27.74 -9.13 15.49
CA GLU A 200 26.63 -8.76 14.61
C GLU A 200 25.63 -7.78 15.22
N ASN A 201 25.49 -7.82 16.55
CA ASN A 201 24.53 -7.01 17.29
C ASN A 201 25.11 -5.74 17.93
N TYR A 202 26.37 -5.42 17.72
CA TYR A 202 26.95 -4.16 18.21
C TYR A 202 27.07 -3.16 17.09
N ALA A 203 26.61 -1.94 17.35
CA ALA A 203 26.88 -0.80 16.49
C ALA A 203 28.39 -0.51 16.44
N ASP A 204 28.85 -0.01 15.31
CA ASP A 204 30.25 0.45 15.17
C ASP A 204 30.53 1.59 16.13
N GLN A 205 31.64 1.51 16.86
CA GLN A 205 31.97 2.42 17.94
C GLN A 205 33.45 2.84 17.91
N PHE A 206 33.68 4.13 18.09
CA PHE A 206 35.03 4.67 18.12
C PHE A 206 35.25 5.56 19.33
N ARG A 207 36.36 5.35 20.01
CA ARG A 207 36.90 6.26 21.03
C ARG A 207 37.78 7.30 20.36
N ILE A 208 37.55 8.56 20.69
CA ILE A 208 38.40 9.68 20.31
C ILE A 208 39.29 10.04 21.51
N GLU A 209 40.59 10.10 21.28
CA GLU A 209 41.56 10.47 22.30
C GLU A 209 42.01 11.92 22.13
N ALA A 210 43.23 12.26 22.46
CA ALA A 210 43.74 13.62 22.46
C ALA A 210 43.47 14.37 21.13
N GLY A 211 43.10 15.66 21.23
CA GLY A 211 42.87 16.55 20.10
C GLY A 211 41.47 16.54 19.49
N GLY A 212 40.55 15.68 19.96
CA GLY A 212 39.16 15.68 19.52
C GLY A 212 38.93 15.36 18.05
N LYS A 213 39.87 14.73 17.38
CA LYS A 213 39.81 14.31 15.99
C LYS A 213 39.87 12.81 15.87
N LEU A 214 38.97 12.22 15.09
CA LEU A 214 38.99 10.81 14.72
C LEU A 214 39.07 10.69 13.20
N ASN A 215 39.98 9.85 12.73
CA ASN A 215 39.88 9.24 11.40
C ASN A 215 39.53 7.76 11.62
N SER A 216 38.37 7.35 11.17
CA SER A 216 37.97 5.93 11.26
C SER A 216 38.86 5.06 10.39
N VAL A 217 38.86 3.77 10.62
CA VAL A 217 39.31 2.79 9.63
C VAL A 217 38.36 2.80 8.42
N LYS A 218 38.78 2.21 7.32
CA LYS A 218 37.88 1.97 6.20
C LYS A 218 36.87 0.89 6.59
N PRO A 219 35.61 0.99 6.13
CA PRO A 219 34.64 -0.07 6.35
C PRO A 219 35.10 -1.36 5.65
N VAL A 220 34.76 -2.48 6.24
CA VAL A 220 35.09 -3.82 5.73
C VAL A 220 33.87 -4.72 5.74
N PRO A 221 33.71 -5.66 4.79
CA PRO A 221 32.73 -6.71 4.87
C PRO A 221 33.16 -7.73 5.94
N THR A 222 32.23 -8.13 6.81
CA THR A 222 32.51 -9.05 7.93
C THR A 222 31.68 -10.33 7.90
N ALA A 223 30.74 -10.47 6.95
CA ALA A 223 29.92 -11.66 6.76
C ALA A 223 29.39 -11.80 5.34
N THR A 224 28.65 -12.88 5.07
CA THR A 224 28.25 -13.32 3.72
C THR A 224 27.39 -12.33 2.93
N ASP A 225 26.58 -11.50 3.60
CA ASP A 225 25.70 -10.53 2.94
C ASP A 225 26.36 -9.15 2.76
N ALA A 226 27.63 -9.02 3.09
CA ALA A 226 28.38 -7.79 2.84
C ALA A 226 28.78 -7.70 1.37
N LYS A 227 28.78 -6.47 0.84
CA LYS A 227 29.20 -6.23 -0.55
C LYS A 227 30.69 -6.42 -0.69
N ASP A 228 31.11 -7.32 -1.58
CA ASP A 228 32.49 -7.43 -2.03
C ASP A 228 32.91 -6.15 -2.77
N GLY A 229 34.15 -5.72 -2.58
CA GLY A 229 34.67 -4.55 -3.27
C GLY A 229 34.01 -3.24 -2.81
N LEU A 230 34.00 -2.98 -1.49
CA LEU A 230 33.46 -1.74 -0.90
C LEU A 230 33.99 -0.44 -1.52
N SER A 231 35.13 -0.47 -2.22
CA SER A 231 35.69 0.67 -2.94
C SER A 231 34.83 1.14 -4.12
N SER A 232 33.91 0.33 -4.61
CA SER A 232 32.94 0.70 -5.65
C SER A 232 31.69 1.40 -5.12
N LEU A 233 31.54 1.52 -3.80
CA LEU A 233 30.41 2.17 -3.18
C LEU A 233 30.59 3.68 -3.15
N LYS A 234 29.46 4.40 -3.24
CA LYS A 234 29.37 5.83 -2.93
C LYS A 234 29.00 5.99 -1.47
N TRP A 235 29.71 6.88 -0.76
CA TRP A 235 29.57 7.05 0.68
C TRP A 235 29.07 8.44 1.04
N GLU A 236 28.10 8.47 1.95
CA GLU A 236 27.55 9.70 2.53
C GLU A 236 27.50 9.58 4.05
N VAL A 237 27.62 10.73 4.75
CA VAL A 237 27.52 10.79 6.21
C VAL A 237 26.60 11.90 6.63
N GLU A 238 25.74 11.60 7.61
CA GLU A 238 24.86 12.55 8.26
C GLU A 238 25.09 12.52 9.76
N LEU A 239 25.36 13.69 10.35
CA LEU A 239 25.54 13.84 11.79
C LEU A 239 24.16 13.88 12.47
N LYS A 240 23.85 12.85 13.26
CA LYS A 240 22.54 12.70 13.91
C LYS A 240 22.49 13.27 15.32
N HIS A 241 23.56 13.08 16.09
CA HIS A 241 23.72 13.70 17.40
C HIS A 241 24.95 14.58 17.35
N ASN A 242 24.75 15.87 17.51
CA ASN A 242 25.76 16.91 17.33
C ASN A 242 25.97 17.73 18.59
N PRO A 243 26.82 17.28 19.51
CA PRO A 243 27.24 18.15 20.62
C PRO A 243 28.21 19.22 20.11
N ASN A 244 27.92 20.49 20.36
CA ASN A 244 28.84 21.61 20.21
C ASN A 244 29.72 21.68 18.96
N ASN A 245 29.24 22.10 17.83
CA ASN A 245 30.03 22.34 16.63
C ASN A 245 30.87 21.13 16.11
N THR A 246 30.53 19.92 16.52
CA THR A 246 31.11 18.72 15.96
C THR A 246 30.84 18.67 14.47
N LYS A 247 31.85 18.29 13.69
CA LYS A 247 31.74 18.10 12.23
C LYS A 247 32.08 16.67 11.89
N ALA A 248 31.33 16.11 10.97
CA ALA A 248 31.59 14.80 10.38
C ALA A 248 31.72 14.95 8.86
N THR A 249 32.76 14.36 8.33
CA THR A 249 32.96 14.23 6.86
C THR A 249 33.29 12.80 6.53
N ILE A 250 33.08 12.40 5.28
CA ILE A 250 33.39 11.08 4.81
C ILE A 250 34.19 11.19 3.49
N ASN A 251 35.12 10.30 3.30
CA ASN A 251 35.73 10.14 2.01
C ASN A 251 34.81 9.33 1.10
N GLU A 252 34.26 9.96 0.06
CA GLU A 252 33.24 9.38 -0.81
C GLU A 252 33.68 8.10 -1.53
N SER A 253 34.99 7.89 -1.73
CA SER A 253 35.51 6.71 -2.39
C SER A 253 35.93 5.59 -1.43
N THR A 254 36.34 5.93 -0.20
CA THR A 254 36.87 4.94 0.75
C THR A 254 35.95 4.65 1.93
N GLY A 255 34.94 5.49 2.14
CA GLY A 255 34.04 5.41 3.30
C GLY A 255 34.69 5.80 4.62
N GLN A 256 35.91 6.30 4.64
CA GLN A 256 36.58 6.70 5.88
C GLN A 256 35.94 7.98 6.45
N ILE A 257 35.53 7.90 7.71
CA ILE A 257 34.91 9.02 8.43
C ILE A 257 35.96 9.86 9.14
N THR A 258 35.82 11.17 9.11
CA THR A 258 36.58 12.10 9.94
C THR A 258 35.64 12.89 10.84
N ILE A 259 35.88 12.83 12.15
CA ILE A 259 35.15 13.60 13.16
C ILE A 259 36.07 14.65 13.74
N THR A 260 35.58 15.88 13.89
CA THR A 260 36.32 16.99 14.51
C THR A 260 35.41 17.83 15.41
N GLY A 261 35.99 18.54 16.36
CA GLY A 261 35.27 19.50 17.23
C GLY A 261 34.55 18.87 18.44
N LEU A 262 34.64 17.55 18.63
CA LEU A 262 34.11 16.90 19.81
C LEU A 262 34.96 17.28 21.03
N LYS A 263 34.32 17.62 22.16
CA LYS A 263 35.01 17.91 23.42
C LYS A 263 35.11 16.67 24.28
N GLN A 264 36.09 16.68 25.16
CA GLN A 264 36.27 15.61 26.14
C GLN A 264 34.98 15.33 26.95
N GLY A 265 34.65 14.07 27.15
CA GLY A 265 33.45 13.62 27.83
C GLY A 265 32.17 13.66 26.98
N GLN A 266 32.26 14.06 25.72
CA GLN A 266 31.12 14.08 24.80
C GLN A 266 31.06 12.83 23.91
N CYS A 267 29.86 12.47 23.53
CA CYS A 267 29.61 11.42 22.54
C CYS A 267 28.75 11.97 21.38
N GLY A 268 28.74 11.27 20.28
CA GLY A 268 27.93 11.60 19.13
C GLY A 268 27.64 10.38 18.28
N MET A 269 26.82 10.58 17.25
CA MET A 269 26.43 9.55 16.32
C MET A 269 26.34 10.12 14.90
N VAL A 270 26.86 9.40 13.96
CA VAL A 270 26.64 9.61 12.52
C VAL A 270 25.83 8.47 11.95
N MET A 271 25.03 8.76 10.95
CA MET A 271 24.45 7.77 10.06
C MET A 271 25.25 7.77 8.77
N VAL A 272 25.81 6.63 8.44
CA VAL A 272 26.56 6.44 7.18
C VAL A 272 25.66 5.71 6.19
N THR A 273 25.63 6.22 4.97
CA THR A 273 24.93 5.59 3.84
C THR A 273 25.97 5.12 2.82
N ALA A 274 25.91 3.84 2.47
CA ALA A 274 26.67 3.27 1.39
C ALA A 274 25.73 2.91 0.24
N THR A 275 26.04 3.29 -0.98
CA THR A 275 25.21 3.02 -2.16
C THR A 275 26.03 2.29 -3.22
N ALA A 276 25.53 1.13 -3.66
CA ALA A 276 26.05 0.36 -4.79
C ALA A 276 25.18 0.60 -6.03
N GLY A 277 25.82 0.82 -7.17
CA GLY A 277 25.13 1.01 -8.46
C GLY A 277 24.42 2.36 -8.59
N GLU A 278 23.64 2.49 -9.66
CA GLU A 278 22.90 3.70 -10.01
C GLU A 278 21.50 3.36 -10.52
N GLY A 279 20.60 4.36 -10.52
CA GLY A 279 19.23 4.23 -11.04
C GLY A 279 18.33 3.29 -10.25
N LYS A 280 17.46 2.55 -10.94
CA LYS A 280 16.47 1.64 -10.35
C LYS A 280 17.14 0.53 -9.53
N THR A 281 18.23 -0.05 -10.04
CA THR A 281 18.94 -1.18 -9.41
C THR A 281 19.90 -0.78 -8.29
N ALA A 282 20.05 0.52 -8.00
CA ALA A 282 20.92 0.98 -6.92
C ALA A 282 20.37 0.53 -5.55
N VAL A 283 21.28 0.00 -4.73
CA VAL A 283 20.98 -0.45 -3.35
C VAL A 283 21.73 0.44 -2.37
N SER A 284 21.01 1.00 -1.39
CA SER A 284 21.59 1.83 -0.34
C SER A 284 21.35 1.18 1.02
N VAL A 285 22.41 1.09 1.81
CA VAL A 285 22.37 0.57 3.17
C VAL A 285 22.82 1.66 4.13
N LYS A 286 22.15 1.78 5.28
CA LYS A 286 22.47 2.75 6.33
C LYS A 286 22.92 2.05 7.59
N GLN A 287 24.01 2.54 8.17
CA GLN A 287 24.55 2.04 9.43
C GLN A 287 24.86 3.20 10.39
N PRO A 288 24.47 3.10 11.68
CA PRO A 288 24.90 4.06 12.68
C PRO A 288 26.36 3.79 13.10
N VAL A 289 27.12 4.86 13.29
CA VAL A 289 28.46 4.81 13.87
C VAL A 289 28.49 5.76 15.06
N PHE A 290 28.84 5.21 16.22
CA PHE A 290 28.95 5.98 17.46
C PHE A 290 30.40 6.34 17.74
N PHE A 291 30.59 7.49 18.37
CA PHE A 291 31.89 7.98 18.77
C PHE A 291 31.79 8.73 20.09
N HIS A 292 32.85 8.64 20.91
CA HIS A 292 32.95 9.43 22.11
C HIS A 292 34.40 9.82 22.39
N PHE A 293 34.57 10.99 23.04
CA PHE A 293 35.86 11.47 23.46
C PHE A 293 36.10 11.05 24.92
N SER A 294 37.09 10.18 25.12
CA SER A 294 37.42 9.65 26.45
C SER A 294 37.60 10.76 27.48
N MET A 295 37.04 10.56 28.64
CA MET A 295 37.34 11.36 29.82
C MET A 295 38.67 10.90 30.37
N ILE A 296 39.75 11.59 30.01
CA ILE A 296 41.01 11.43 30.74
C ILE A 296 40.95 12.44 31.89
N SER A 297 40.72 11.94 33.10
CA SER A 297 40.81 12.77 34.29
C SER A 297 42.25 12.75 34.82
N ASP A 298 42.73 13.87 35.33
CA ASP A 298 44.01 13.96 36.05
C ASP A 298 43.98 13.17 37.36
N SER A 299 42.83 12.64 37.75
CA SER A 299 42.64 11.69 38.83
C SER A 299 42.81 10.26 38.28
N ASN A 300 43.53 9.43 39.00
CA ASN A 300 43.79 8.03 38.63
C ASN A 300 42.54 7.10 38.59
N VAL A 301 41.35 7.68 38.59
CA VAL A 301 40.09 6.94 38.57
C VAL A 301 39.39 7.21 37.26
N GLN A 302 39.21 6.17 36.46
CA GLN A 302 38.41 6.21 35.22
C GLN A 302 37.30 5.17 35.36
N LEU A 303 36.07 5.57 34.98
CA LEU A 303 34.93 4.68 34.84
C LEU A 303 34.46 4.72 33.40
N GLU A 304 34.47 3.59 32.76
CA GLU A 304 34.01 3.47 31.37
C GLU A 304 33.31 2.13 31.15
N TYR A 305 32.21 2.18 30.47
CA TYR A 305 31.55 0.97 29.95
C TYR A 305 32.09 0.62 28.57
N THR A 306 32.43 -0.64 28.37
CA THR A 306 32.92 -1.15 27.11
C THR A 306 32.10 -2.36 26.67
N PRO A 307 31.31 -2.26 25.58
CA PRO A 307 31.09 -1.09 24.73
C PRO A 307 30.30 0.02 25.47
N PHE A 308 30.51 1.29 25.09
CA PHE A 308 29.78 2.43 25.66
C PHE A 308 28.39 2.64 25.09
N VAL A 309 28.05 1.91 24.04
CA VAL A 309 26.70 1.82 23.46
C VAL A 309 26.26 0.37 23.38
N PHE A 310 25.09 0.10 23.91
CA PHE A 310 24.45 -1.21 23.87
C PHE A 310 23.16 -1.12 23.06
N GLN A 311 22.91 -2.13 22.23
CA GLN A 311 21.62 -2.29 21.56
C GLN A 311 20.76 -3.21 22.42
N VAL A 312 19.60 -2.74 22.80
CA VAL A 312 18.60 -3.51 23.56
C VAL A 312 17.39 -3.74 22.67
N ASN A 313 17.06 -5.01 22.45
CA ASN A 313 15.82 -5.31 21.75
C ASN A 313 14.63 -4.98 22.67
N PRO A 314 13.61 -4.25 22.19
CA PRO A 314 12.42 -4.04 22.98
C PRO A 314 11.75 -5.38 23.26
N ALA A 315 11.22 -5.56 24.47
CA ALA A 315 10.41 -6.72 24.81
C ALA A 315 9.22 -6.78 23.83
N ARG A 316 9.00 -7.95 23.24
CA ARG A 316 7.84 -8.22 22.37
C ARG A 316 6.58 -8.41 23.21
#